data_341d478680a483ec26a5c2db01a5907c
#
_entry.id   341d478680a483ec26a5c2db01a5907c
#
_cell.length_a   1.000
_cell.length_b   1.000
_cell.length_c   1.000
_cell.angle_alpha   90.00
_cell.angle_beta   90.00
_cell.angle_gamma   90.00
#
_symmetry.space_group_name_H-M   'P 1'
#
loop_
_entity.id
_entity.type
_entity.pdbx_description
1 polymer ?
#
loop_
_entity_poly.entity_id
_entity_poly.type
_entity_poly.pdbx_seq_one_letter_code
_entity_poly.pdbx_strand_id
1 'polypeptide(L)'
;HSVRSMVSTLRHLMDDVVRQEEEKRRSELDVLQSQINPHFLYNTLDSVVWMTENGRTDEATVMLTALARFFRISLSRGSNIIPIADELEHARHYLTIQKMRYKNKFSATITAEDGVESPCTIKLIVQPILENAIYHGMAYADGDGEITILARRDGDDVIIDVTDNGPGMPEEVVERLLDPDAPRANTGSKGSG
;
A
#
# COMPACT_ATOMS: atom_id res chain seq x y z
N HIS A 1 -5.16 -56.20 -15.89
CA HIS A 1 -5.54 -55.35 -14.76
C HIS A 1 -4.56 -54.17 -14.55
N SER A 2 -3.26 -54.39 -14.73
CA SER A 2 -2.19 -53.40 -14.44
C SER A 2 -2.29 -52.12 -15.32
N VAL A 3 -2.50 -52.24 -16.64
CA VAL A 3 -2.51 -51.08 -17.55
C VAL A 3 -3.73 -50.16 -17.32
N ARG A 4 -4.91 -50.74 -17.07
CA ARG A 4 -6.11 -49.93 -16.74
C ARG A 4 -5.95 -49.14 -15.43
N SER A 5 -5.35 -49.76 -14.41
CA SER A 5 -5.06 -49.11 -13.15
C SER A 5 -4.04 -47.95 -13.34
N MET A 6 -3.01 -48.17 -14.15
CA MET A 6 -2.01 -47.15 -14.48
C MET A 6 -2.64 -45.96 -15.22
N VAL A 7 -3.50 -46.20 -16.21
CA VAL A 7 -4.22 -45.12 -16.94
C VAL A 7 -5.16 -44.35 -16.02
N SER A 8 -5.85 -45.01 -15.10
CA SER A 8 -6.70 -44.35 -14.11
C SER A 8 -5.89 -43.48 -13.18
N THR A 9 -4.76 -43.96 -12.66
CA THR A 9 -3.87 -43.19 -11.80
C THR A 9 -3.29 -41.99 -12.53
N LEU A 10 -2.88 -42.12 -13.79
CA LEU A 10 -2.39 -41.00 -14.59
C LEU A 10 -3.46 -39.93 -14.82
N ARG A 11 -4.71 -40.30 -15.08
CA ARG A 11 -5.81 -39.34 -15.19
C ARG A 11 -6.04 -38.59 -13.90
N HIS A 12 -6.09 -39.25 -12.75
CA HIS A 12 -6.23 -38.58 -11.45
C HIS A 12 -5.08 -37.64 -11.18
N LEU A 13 -3.84 -38.02 -11.48
CA LEU A 13 -2.69 -37.14 -11.30
C LEU A 13 -2.75 -35.90 -12.22
N MET A 14 -3.21 -36.10 -13.48
CA MET A 14 -3.39 -34.96 -14.41
C MET A 14 -4.50 -34.00 -13.93
N ASP A 15 -5.63 -34.53 -13.47
CA ASP A 15 -6.74 -33.75 -12.94
C ASP A 15 -6.30 -32.98 -11.67
N ASP A 16 -5.51 -33.60 -10.80
CA ASP A 16 -4.97 -32.97 -9.61
C ASP A 16 -3.98 -31.86 -9.96
N VAL A 17 -3.10 -32.06 -10.94
CA VAL A 17 -2.16 -31.03 -11.41
C VAL A 17 -2.91 -29.83 -11.99
N VAL A 18 -3.92 -30.07 -12.85
CA VAL A 18 -4.73 -28.98 -13.43
C VAL A 18 -5.44 -28.19 -12.33
N ARG A 19 -6.05 -28.89 -11.36
CA ARG A 19 -6.73 -28.23 -10.24
C ARG A 19 -5.78 -27.41 -9.39
N GLN A 20 -4.59 -27.93 -9.06
CA GLN A 20 -3.58 -27.18 -8.30
C GLN A 20 -3.10 -25.94 -9.06
N GLU A 21 -2.96 -26.02 -10.38
CA GLU A 21 -2.57 -24.88 -11.21
C GLU A 21 -3.65 -23.79 -11.27
N GLU A 22 -4.92 -24.21 -11.35
CA GLU A 22 -6.07 -23.28 -11.28
C GLU A 22 -6.20 -22.61 -9.89
N GLU A 23 -6.05 -23.37 -8.81
CA GLU A 23 -6.06 -22.84 -7.44
C GLU A 23 -4.91 -21.85 -7.20
N LYS A 24 -3.71 -22.18 -7.69
CA LYS A 24 -2.54 -21.29 -7.63
C LYS A 24 -2.79 -20.00 -8.41
N ARG A 25 -3.30 -20.08 -9.63
CA ARG A 25 -3.65 -18.92 -10.45
C ARG A 25 -4.70 -18.04 -9.78
N ARG A 26 -5.70 -18.64 -9.18
CA ARG A 26 -6.75 -17.94 -8.45
C ARG A 26 -6.18 -17.21 -7.23
N SER A 27 -5.34 -17.90 -6.46
CA SER A 27 -4.65 -17.32 -5.31
C SER A 27 -3.73 -16.15 -5.71
N GLU A 28 -3.00 -16.29 -6.83
CA GLU A 28 -2.15 -15.21 -7.37
C GLU A 28 -2.99 -13.99 -7.81
N LEU A 29 -4.16 -14.20 -8.40
CA LEU A 29 -5.10 -13.15 -8.77
C LEU A 29 -5.71 -12.47 -7.53
N ASP A 30 -6.09 -13.24 -6.52
CA ASP A 30 -6.63 -12.71 -5.26
C ASP A 30 -5.58 -11.87 -4.51
N VAL A 31 -4.31 -12.29 -4.51
CA VAL A 31 -3.20 -11.52 -3.96
C VAL A 31 -2.98 -10.22 -4.76
N LEU A 32 -3.01 -10.28 -6.09
CA LEU A 32 -2.91 -9.10 -6.95
C LEU A 32 -4.07 -8.12 -6.73
N GLN A 33 -5.30 -8.64 -6.58
CA GLN A 33 -6.47 -7.81 -6.27
C GLN A 33 -6.42 -7.19 -4.88
N SER A 34 -5.87 -7.91 -3.88
CA SER A 34 -5.74 -7.40 -2.52
C SER A 34 -4.66 -6.29 -2.40
N GLN A 35 -3.69 -6.24 -3.32
CA GLN A 35 -2.68 -5.19 -3.39
C GLN A 35 -3.23 -3.87 -3.97
N ILE A 36 -4.40 -3.91 -4.63
CA ILE A 36 -5.11 -2.73 -5.10
C ILE A 36 -6.24 -2.46 -4.12
N ASN A 37 -6.16 -1.37 -3.36
CA ASN A 37 -7.29 -0.89 -2.57
C ASN A 37 -8.35 -0.31 -3.54
N PRO A 38 -9.48 -1.02 -3.82
CA PRO A 38 -10.44 -0.57 -4.83
C PRO A 38 -11.05 0.79 -4.46
N HIS A 39 -11.29 1.02 -3.17
CA HIS A 39 -11.84 2.27 -2.67
C HIS A 39 -10.89 3.46 -2.89
N PHE A 40 -9.58 3.25 -2.72
CA PHE A 40 -8.58 4.27 -3.05
C PHE A 40 -8.59 4.60 -4.54
N LEU A 41 -8.68 3.58 -5.41
CA LEU A 41 -8.73 3.76 -6.86
C LEU A 41 -9.97 4.54 -7.27
N TYR A 42 -11.17 4.11 -6.86
CA TYR A 42 -12.43 4.78 -7.22
C TYR A 42 -12.44 6.24 -6.75
N ASN A 43 -12.09 6.50 -5.50
CA ASN A 43 -12.06 7.86 -4.96
C ASN A 43 -11.05 8.77 -5.68
N THR A 44 -9.93 8.20 -6.16
CA THR A 44 -8.94 8.96 -6.94
C THR A 44 -9.48 9.30 -8.32
N LEU A 45 -10.12 8.33 -9.00
CA LEU A 45 -10.73 8.55 -10.31
C LEU A 45 -11.88 9.56 -10.24
N ASP A 46 -12.75 9.48 -9.22
CA ASP A 46 -13.82 10.45 -8.99
C ASP A 46 -13.26 11.87 -8.81
N SER A 47 -12.14 11.99 -8.07
CA SER A 47 -11.45 13.27 -7.91
C SER A 47 -10.91 13.81 -9.23
N VAL A 48 -10.38 12.94 -10.11
CA VAL A 48 -9.91 13.32 -11.45
C VAL A 48 -11.07 13.80 -12.32
N VAL A 49 -12.19 13.09 -12.33
CA VAL A 49 -13.42 13.50 -13.06
C VAL A 49 -13.85 14.88 -12.59
N TRP A 50 -13.99 15.07 -11.28
CA TRP A 50 -14.38 16.35 -10.70
C TRP A 50 -13.42 17.50 -11.08
N MET A 51 -12.11 17.26 -11.06
CA MET A 51 -11.10 18.26 -11.47
C MET A 51 -11.28 18.62 -12.95
N THR A 52 -11.50 17.63 -13.80
CA THR A 52 -11.67 17.83 -15.25
C THR A 52 -12.94 18.64 -15.55
N GLU A 53 -14.06 18.31 -14.90
CA GLU A 53 -15.34 19.04 -15.04
C GLU A 53 -15.25 20.50 -14.57
N ASN A 54 -14.36 20.78 -13.61
CA ASN A 54 -14.12 22.13 -13.09
C ASN A 54 -12.95 22.86 -13.77
N GLY A 55 -12.46 22.36 -14.90
CA GLY A 55 -11.41 23.01 -15.69
C GLY A 55 -9.99 22.92 -15.07
N ARG A 56 -9.79 22.10 -14.01
CA ARG A 56 -8.51 21.91 -13.33
C ARG A 56 -7.68 20.80 -14.00
N THR A 57 -7.50 20.89 -15.31
CA THR A 57 -6.92 19.82 -16.13
C THR A 57 -5.45 19.51 -15.75
N ASP A 58 -4.68 20.53 -15.37
CA ASP A 58 -3.28 20.33 -14.98
C ASP A 58 -3.19 19.48 -13.69
N GLU A 59 -4.05 19.75 -12.73
CA GLU A 59 -4.10 19.00 -11.47
C GLU A 59 -4.61 17.57 -11.71
N ALA A 60 -5.61 17.38 -12.57
CA ALA A 60 -6.06 16.07 -12.99
C ALA A 60 -4.93 15.25 -13.64
N THR A 61 -4.10 15.90 -14.47
CA THR A 61 -2.93 15.27 -15.11
C THR A 61 -1.88 14.86 -14.07
N VAL A 62 -1.59 15.71 -13.09
CA VAL A 62 -0.68 15.39 -11.99
C VAL A 62 -1.17 14.19 -11.20
N MET A 63 -2.46 14.16 -10.84
CA MET A 63 -3.08 13.07 -10.10
C MET A 63 -3.04 11.75 -10.88
N LEU A 64 -3.39 11.76 -12.16
CA LEU A 64 -3.31 10.57 -13.03
C LEU A 64 -1.89 10.05 -13.17
N THR A 65 -0.92 10.96 -13.33
CA THR A 65 0.50 10.59 -13.42
C THR A 65 0.98 9.94 -12.14
N ALA A 66 0.64 10.51 -10.98
CA ALA A 66 0.96 9.94 -9.68
C ALA A 66 0.30 8.57 -9.49
N LEU A 67 -0.96 8.40 -9.87
CA LEU A 67 -1.70 7.14 -9.81
C LEU A 67 -1.04 6.06 -10.68
N ALA A 68 -0.67 6.39 -11.91
CA ALA A 68 -0.01 5.46 -12.83
C ALA A 68 1.35 4.98 -12.28
N ARG A 69 2.14 5.88 -11.68
CA ARG A 69 3.43 5.55 -11.08
C ARG A 69 3.26 4.74 -9.79
N PHE A 70 2.29 5.11 -8.94
CA PHE A 70 1.92 4.36 -7.74
C PHE A 70 1.62 2.89 -8.08
N PHE A 71 0.74 2.63 -9.04
CA PHE A 71 0.42 1.26 -9.45
C PHE A 71 1.58 0.52 -10.12
N ARG A 72 2.41 1.20 -10.89
CA ARG A 72 3.58 0.57 -11.50
C ARG A 72 4.52 -0.02 -10.47
N ILE A 73 4.74 0.67 -9.35
CA ILE A 73 5.58 0.18 -8.25
C ILE A 73 4.84 -0.92 -7.47
N SER A 74 3.56 -0.71 -7.13
CA SER A 74 2.75 -1.70 -6.41
C SER A 74 2.70 -3.04 -7.12
N LEU A 75 2.59 -3.03 -8.44
CA LEU A 75 2.51 -4.24 -9.26
C LEU A 75 3.88 -4.82 -9.64
N SER A 76 4.97 -4.10 -9.47
CA SER A 76 6.40 -4.40 -9.73
C SER A 76 6.73 -5.83 -10.20
N ARG A 77 6.12 -6.28 -11.32
CA ARG A 77 6.34 -7.57 -12.00
C ARG A 77 6.32 -8.80 -11.05
N GLY A 78 5.55 -8.74 -9.96
CA GLY A 78 5.45 -9.84 -8.99
C GLY A 78 6.60 -9.93 -7.98
N SER A 79 7.61 -9.03 -8.01
CA SER A 79 8.64 -9.00 -6.98
C SER A 79 8.05 -8.47 -5.66
N ASN A 80 8.37 -9.14 -4.55
CA ASN A 80 8.05 -8.70 -3.21
C ASN A 80 9.19 -7.91 -2.55
N ILE A 81 10.36 -7.87 -3.19
CA ILE A 81 11.55 -7.16 -2.73
C ILE A 81 11.85 -6.06 -3.75
N ILE A 82 11.96 -4.84 -3.28
CA ILE A 82 12.23 -3.63 -4.09
C ILE A 82 13.30 -2.77 -3.41
N PRO A 83 14.02 -1.92 -4.17
CA PRO A 83 14.89 -0.92 -3.60
C PRO A 83 14.12 0.03 -2.67
N ILE A 84 14.78 0.53 -1.62
CA ILE A 84 14.20 1.55 -0.73
C ILE A 84 13.83 2.82 -1.53
N ALA A 85 14.59 3.16 -2.56
CA ALA A 85 14.24 4.24 -3.49
C ALA A 85 12.83 4.08 -4.06
N ASP A 86 12.47 2.88 -4.51
CA ASP A 86 11.15 2.59 -5.09
C ASP A 86 10.05 2.66 -4.02
N GLU A 87 10.33 2.21 -2.79
CA GLU A 87 9.40 2.31 -1.66
C GLU A 87 9.11 3.78 -1.29
N LEU A 88 10.15 4.62 -1.25
CA LEU A 88 10.01 6.05 -1.02
C LEU A 88 9.30 6.78 -2.17
N GLU A 89 9.55 6.39 -3.43
CA GLU A 89 8.81 6.91 -4.59
C GLU A 89 7.35 6.49 -4.55
N HIS A 90 7.05 5.26 -4.15
CA HIS A 90 5.69 4.79 -3.93
C HIS A 90 4.97 5.65 -2.88
N ALA A 91 5.61 5.88 -1.73
CA ALA A 91 5.11 6.75 -0.67
C ALA A 91 4.88 8.18 -1.18
N ARG A 92 5.79 8.74 -1.99
CA ARG A 92 5.68 10.08 -2.59
C ARG A 92 4.43 10.19 -3.47
N HIS A 93 4.19 9.22 -4.34
CA HIS A 93 3.02 9.23 -5.23
C HIS A 93 1.72 9.07 -4.43
N TYR A 94 1.70 8.20 -3.42
CA TYR A 94 0.56 8.06 -2.51
C TYR A 94 0.23 9.37 -1.80
N LEU A 95 1.22 10.03 -1.20
CA LEU A 95 1.06 11.32 -0.52
C LEU A 95 0.60 12.42 -1.48
N THR A 96 1.11 12.46 -2.72
CA THR A 96 0.67 13.41 -3.75
C THR A 96 -0.83 13.29 -4.00
N ILE A 97 -1.32 12.06 -4.21
CA ILE A 97 -2.75 11.80 -4.44
C ILE A 97 -3.57 12.21 -3.22
N GLN A 98 -3.15 11.82 -2.03
CA GLN A 98 -3.88 12.11 -0.80
C GLN A 98 -3.92 13.61 -0.50
N LYS A 99 -2.82 14.34 -0.67
CA LYS A 99 -2.81 15.82 -0.51
C LYS A 99 -3.84 16.49 -1.40
N MET A 100 -3.93 16.11 -2.66
CA MET A 100 -4.91 16.67 -3.60
C MET A 100 -6.35 16.32 -3.19
N ARG A 101 -6.60 15.09 -2.74
CA ARG A 101 -7.92 14.65 -2.25
C ARG A 101 -8.34 15.39 -0.98
N TYR A 102 -7.44 15.59 -0.05
CA TYR A 102 -7.69 16.33 1.19
C TYR A 102 -7.51 17.84 1.05
N LYS A 103 -7.46 18.36 -0.20
CA LYS A 103 -7.38 19.80 -0.50
C LYS A 103 -6.24 20.51 0.24
N ASN A 104 -5.07 19.84 0.28
CA ASN A 104 -3.86 20.32 0.95
C ASN A 104 -4.03 20.61 2.47
N LYS A 105 -4.88 19.85 3.16
CA LYS A 105 -5.03 19.96 4.62
C LYS A 105 -3.78 19.54 5.40
N PHE A 106 -2.82 18.91 4.76
CA PHE A 106 -1.54 18.55 5.38
C PHE A 106 -0.37 18.77 4.41
N SER A 107 0.80 18.98 4.97
CA SER A 107 2.08 18.96 4.26
C SER A 107 2.74 17.59 4.41
N ALA A 108 3.62 17.24 3.48
CA ALA A 108 4.39 16.00 3.58
C ALA A 108 5.81 16.20 3.06
N THR A 109 6.79 15.72 3.81
CA THR A 109 8.21 15.80 3.48
C THR A 109 8.82 14.39 3.49
N ILE A 110 9.60 14.06 2.47
CA ILE A 110 10.35 12.81 2.39
C ILE A 110 11.82 13.14 2.21
N THR A 111 12.64 12.70 3.15
CA THR A 111 14.08 12.89 3.17
C THR A 111 14.77 11.53 3.28
N ALA A 112 15.85 11.34 2.53
CA ALA A 112 16.69 10.16 2.59
C ALA A 112 18.15 10.60 2.73
N GLU A 113 18.90 9.94 3.61
CA GLU A 113 20.35 10.10 3.69
C GLU A 113 21.04 9.46 2.48
N ASP A 114 22.23 9.93 2.17
CA ASP A 114 23.03 9.37 1.08
C ASP A 114 23.29 7.86 1.26
N GLY A 115 23.04 7.11 0.21
CA GLY A 115 23.31 5.67 0.15
C GLY A 115 22.25 4.76 0.79
N VAL A 116 21.16 5.29 1.35
CA VAL A 116 20.04 4.48 1.88
C VAL A 116 19.06 4.03 0.80
N GLU A 117 19.15 4.55 -0.41
CA GLU A 117 18.23 4.26 -1.50
C GLU A 117 18.50 2.91 -2.19
N SER A 118 19.75 2.45 -2.18
CA SER A 118 20.18 1.23 -2.88
C SER A 118 19.82 -0.09 -2.20
N PRO A 119 19.84 -0.23 -0.84
CA PRO A 119 19.36 -1.42 -0.18
C PRO A 119 17.92 -1.77 -0.54
N CYS A 120 17.57 -3.06 -0.42
CA CYS A 120 16.25 -3.57 -0.74
C CYS A 120 15.44 -3.84 0.53
N THR A 121 14.13 -3.70 0.40
CA THR A 121 13.15 -3.98 1.45
C THR A 121 11.95 -4.75 0.89
N ILE A 122 11.11 -5.27 1.77
CA ILE A 122 9.78 -5.77 1.38
C ILE A 122 8.94 -4.58 0.90
N LYS A 123 8.27 -4.72 -0.25
CA LYS A 123 7.42 -3.66 -0.81
C LYS A 123 6.21 -3.36 0.07
N LEU A 124 5.73 -2.11 0.01
CA LEU A 124 4.49 -1.63 0.64
C LEU A 124 4.51 -1.69 2.17
N ILE A 125 5.70 -1.56 2.80
CA ILE A 125 5.82 -1.50 4.26
C ILE A 125 5.50 -0.11 4.81
N VAL A 126 5.78 0.95 4.04
CA VAL A 126 5.54 2.35 4.44
C VAL A 126 4.07 2.73 4.26
N GLN A 127 3.40 2.19 3.24
CA GLN A 127 2.01 2.57 2.91
C GLN A 127 1.03 2.37 4.07
N PRO A 128 0.95 1.24 4.80
CA PRO A 128 0.01 1.07 5.91
C PRO A 128 0.21 2.10 7.02
N ILE A 129 1.47 2.52 7.26
CA ILE A 129 1.81 3.53 8.25
C ILE A 129 1.30 4.89 7.80
N LEU A 130 1.48 5.24 6.53
CA LEU A 130 0.94 6.46 5.94
C LEU A 130 -0.58 6.50 5.92
N GLU A 131 -1.23 5.37 5.62
CA GLU A 131 -2.68 5.25 5.69
C GLU A 131 -3.17 5.56 7.10
N ASN A 132 -2.52 5.01 8.11
CA ASN A 132 -2.83 5.27 9.51
C ASN A 132 -2.62 6.75 9.88
N ALA A 133 -1.48 7.34 9.53
CA ALA A 133 -1.18 8.74 9.78
C ALA A 133 -2.22 9.67 9.12
N ILE A 134 -2.61 9.41 7.88
CA ILE A 134 -3.61 10.23 7.17
C ILE A 134 -5.00 10.04 7.75
N TYR A 135 -5.43 8.80 7.99
CA TYR A 135 -6.80 8.52 8.45
C TYR A 135 -7.06 8.98 9.88
N HIS A 136 -6.08 8.84 10.76
CA HIS A 136 -6.22 9.14 12.18
C HIS A 136 -5.53 10.45 12.58
N GLY A 137 -4.44 10.82 11.92
CA GLY A 137 -3.72 12.07 12.18
C GLY A 137 -4.35 13.26 11.46
N MET A 138 -4.49 13.15 10.14
CA MET A 138 -4.82 14.30 9.29
C MET A 138 -6.33 14.52 9.12
N ALA A 139 -7.17 13.55 9.46
CA ALA A 139 -8.63 13.71 9.38
C ALA A 139 -9.17 14.86 10.25
N TYR A 140 -8.45 15.20 11.31
CA TYR A 140 -8.79 16.25 12.28
C TYR A 140 -7.96 17.54 12.11
N ALA A 141 -7.01 17.56 11.17
CA ALA A 141 -6.19 18.73 10.92
C ALA A 141 -6.98 19.80 10.15
N ASP A 142 -6.90 21.04 10.63
CA ASP A 142 -7.52 22.22 9.99
C ASP A 142 -6.56 22.94 9.01
N GLY A 143 -5.65 22.17 8.37
CA GLY A 143 -4.70 22.70 7.40
C GLY A 143 -3.24 22.78 7.90
N ASP A 144 -2.99 22.37 9.14
CA ASP A 144 -1.69 22.34 9.81
C ASP A 144 -1.13 20.92 9.99
N GLY A 145 -1.74 19.91 9.33
CA GLY A 145 -1.25 18.55 9.35
C GLY A 145 0.15 18.44 8.73
N GLU A 146 1.03 17.69 9.37
CA GLU A 146 2.39 17.44 8.90
C GLU A 146 2.73 15.97 8.97
N ILE A 147 3.25 15.42 7.87
CA ILE A 147 3.79 14.06 7.79
C ILE A 147 5.23 14.14 7.32
N THR A 148 6.14 13.53 8.06
CA THR A 148 7.56 13.46 7.70
C THR A 148 7.99 12.01 7.58
N ILE A 149 8.66 11.67 6.47
CA ILE A 149 9.34 10.40 6.26
C ILE A 149 10.83 10.69 6.21
N LEU A 150 11.59 10.02 7.07
CA LEU A 150 13.05 10.09 7.10
C LEU A 150 13.62 8.68 6.97
N ALA A 151 14.36 8.44 5.89
CA ALA A 151 15.15 7.23 5.73
C ALA A 151 16.61 7.54 6.07
N ARG A 152 17.16 6.84 7.06
CA ARG A 152 18.52 7.04 7.55
C ARG A 152 19.25 5.73 7.78
N ARG A 153 20.58 5.79 7.84
CA ARG A 153 21.42 4.65 8.15
C ARG A 153 21.63 4.50 9.65
N ASP A 154 21.60 3.26 10.14
CA ASP A 154 21.95 2.91 11.50
C ASP A 154 22.84 1.66 11.47
N GLY A 155 24.16 1.84 11.40
CA GLY A 155 25.13 0.77 11.20
C GLY A 155 24.93 0.07 9.85
N ASP A 156 24.60 -1.22 9.88
CA ASP A 156 24.29 -2.04 8.68
C ASP A 156 22.82 -2.00 8.28
N ASP A 157 21.98 -1.43 9.13
CA ASP A 157 20.53 -1.34 8.91
C ASP A 157 20.11 0.01 8.29
N VAL A 158 18.92 0.05 7.71
CA VAL A 158 18.23 1.27 7.30
C VAL A 158 16.97 1.42 8.12
N ILE A 159 16.82 2.57 8.75
CA ILE A 159 15.62 2.94 9.50
C ILE A 159 14.79 3.91 8.65
N ILE A 160 13.50 3.64 8.55
CA ILE A 160 12.52 4.53 7.91
C ILE A 160 11.58 5.00 9.00
N ASP A 161 11.75 6.25 9.43
CA ASP A 161 10.89 6.91 10.42
C ASP A 161 9.73 7.59 9.68
N VAL A 162 8.50 7.35 10.13
CA VAL A 162 7.30 8.06 9.67
C VAL A 162 6.70 8.77 10.88
N THR A 163 6.65 10.09 10.80
CA THR A 163 6.15 10.94 11.90
C THR A 163 4.98 11.76 11.40
N ASP A 164 3.93 11.85 12.19
CA ASP A 164 2.82 12.77 12.02
C ASP A 164 2.62 13.65 13.27
N ASN A 165 1.98 14.81 13.11
CA ASN A 165 1.61 15.70 14.20
C ASN A 165 0.16 15.54 14.64
N GLY A 166 -0.43 14.38 14.38
CA GLY A 166 -1.80 14.04 14.79
C GLY A 166 -1.96 13.87 16.31
N PRO A 167 -3.16 13.51 16.76
CA PRO A 167 -3.47 13.39 18.20
C PRO A 167 -2.76 12.22 18.89
N GLY A 168 -2.06 11.37 18.13
CA GLY A 168 -1.41 10.17 18.65
C GLY A 168 -2.37 9.06 19.05
N MET A 169 -1.84 8.04 19.70
CA MET A 169 -2.59 6.90 20.22
C MET A 169 -2.47 6.79 21.75
N PRO A 170 -3.53 6.37 22.46
CA PRO A 170 -3.42 6.04 23.86
C PRO A 170 -2.36 4.94 24.09
N GLU A 171 -1.64 5.01 25.21
CA GLU A 171 -0.54 4.09 25.55
C GLU A 171 -0.99 2.62 25.55
N GLU A 172 -2.19 2.34 26.06
CA GLU A 172 -2.80 1.00 26.03
C GLU A 172 -3.00 0.45 24.60
N VAL A 173 -3.24 1.32 23.62
CA VAL A 173 -3.36 0.93 22.22
C VAL A 173 -2.00 0.60 21.63
N VAL A 174 -0.98 1.41 21.95
CA VAL A 174 0.41 1.19 21.49
C VAL A 174 0.94 -0.14 22.05
N GLU A 175 0.76 -0.41 23.36
CA GLU A 175 1.19 -1.67 23.96
C GLU A 175 0.53 -2.88 23.28
N ARG A 176 -0.75 -2.81 22.96
CA ARG A 176 -1.47 -3.88 22.24
C ARG A 176 -1.01 -4.07 20.80
N LEU A 177 -0.58 -3.01 20.13
CA LEU A 177 -0.05 -3.11 18.76
C LEU A 177 1.31 -3.80 18.71
N LEU A 178 2.09 -3.68 19.79
CA LEU A 178 3.42 -4.28 19.93
C LEU A 178 3.37 -5.70 20.50
N ASP A 179 2.23 -6.14 21.02
CA ASP A 179 2.05 -7.49 21.56
C ASP A 179 1.75 -8.49 20.42
N PRO A 180 2.66 -9.42 20.10
CA PRO A 180 2.45 -10.41 19.05
C PRO A 180 1.30 -11.39 19.34
N ASP A 181 0.92 -11.55 20.62
CA ASP A 181 -0.16 -12.44 21.06
C ASP A 181 -1.50 -11.71 21.24
N ALA A 182 -1.55 -10.39 21.04
CA ALA A 182 -2.79 -9.64 21.13
C ALA A 182 -3.81 -10.12 20.08
N PRO A 183 -5.08 -10.38 20.46
CA PRO A 183 -6.10 -10.73 19.48
C PRO A 183 -6.24 -9.60 18.45
N ARG A 184 -6.06 -9.94 17.16
CA ARG A 184 -6.19 -8.98 16.06
C ARG A 184 -7.55 -8.32 16.17
N ALA A 185 -7.56 -7.01 16.40
CA ALA A 185 -8.80 -6.24 16.39
C ALA A 185 -9.42 -6.41 15.00
N ASN A 186 -10.63 -7.00 14.97
CA ASN A 186 -11.44 -7.01 13.76
C ASN A 186 -11.74 -5.55 13.41
N THR A 187 -10.95 -4.98 12.52
CA THR A 187 -11.28 -3.71 11.85
C THR A 187 -12.41 -3.99 10.87
N GLY A 188 -13.57 -4.37 11.43
CA GLY A 188 -14.81 -4.39 10.70
C GLY A 188 -15.11 -2.96 10.28
N SER A 189 -14.96 -2.70 8.98
CA SER A 189 -15.51 -1.55 8.30
C SER A 189 -16.98 -1.41 8.71
N LYS A 190 -17.26 -0.56 9.70
CA LYS A 190 -18.61 -0.02 9.86
C LYS A 190 -18.82 0.96 8.71
N GLY A 191 -19.39 0.43 7.62
CA GLY A 191 -20.04 1.26 6.63
C GLY A 191 -21.09 2.11 7.34
N SER A 192 -20.87 3.41 7.39
CA SER A 192 -21.94 4.38 7.64
C SER A 192 -22.70 4.54 6.35
N GLY A 193 -24.01 4.26 6.44
CA GLY A 193 -24.99 4.53 5.41
C GLY A 193 -25.20 6.02 5.18
#